data_7139d8d700693750aedec6585503317f
#
_entry.id   7139d8d700693750aedec6585503317f
#
_cell.length_a   1.000
_cell.length_b   1.000
_cell.length_c   1.000
_cell.angle_alpha   90.00
_cell.angle_beta   90.00
_cell.angle_gamma   90.00
#
_symmetry.space_group_name_H-M   'P 1'
#
loop_
_entity.id
_entity.type
_entity.pdbx_description
1 polymer ?
#
loop_
_entity_poly.entity_id
_entity_poly.type
_entity_poly.pdbx_seq_one_letter_code
_entity_poly.pdbx_strand_id
1 'polypeptide(L)'
;MRRIVMVLVMIVGAAPLAAQEPQCNSPPSPFAAACNTAVDAVRAFYPLAGMIVDGGNPVLGTAGSLGGLGHFALTGRVNAIKAALPDPSAATQSPVPTSFNGVVPAPVVEGAVGLLKGLGGGLLAVDVLGSALILPTGVDHLIVESNTAHFFDAALGVGYGFRVGVLNGGFPVPAVSVSWMHRTLPRLRYGTLGPLIGSGDEFEFTMDLSSDSYRAVAGWKLAAVDLAAGIGVDRYKSTNTTIRFYDGTSTTNVRTVVINPTNTRALVFVNGGLSLAAAKLVGEIGLQAGKDQQYVTKFQDFDPKAAHAFGGIGIRFGF
;
A
#
# COMPACT_ATOMS: atom_id res chain seq x y z
N MET A 1 9.60 -47.68 -15.85
CA MET A 1 9.07 -46.74 -14.88
C MET A 1 10.23 -46.04 -14.15
N ARG A 2 10.60 -44.84 -14.56
CA ARG A 2 11.69 -44.06 -13.94
C ARG A 2 11.08 -43.15 -12.90
N ARG A 3 11.39 -43.39 -11.63
CA ARG A 3 11.00 -42.51 -10.52
C ARG A 3 11.90 -41.28 -10.54
N ILE A 4 11.32 -40.11 -10.83
CA ILE A 4 11.98 -38.82 -10.67
C ILE A 4 11.86 -38.47 -9.19
N VAL A 5 12.98 -38.52 -8.48
CA VAL A 5 13.11 -38.03 -7.11
C VAL A 5 13.37 -36.52 -7.20
N MET A 6 12.37 -35.74 -6.86
CA MET A 6 12.48 -34.29 -6.78
C MET A 6 13.14 -33.93 -5.44
N VAL A 7 14.42 -33.58 -5.49
CA VAL A 7 15.15 -33.08 -4.32
C VAL A 7 14.78 -31.62 -4.10
N LEU A 8 13.96 -31.38 -3.07
CA LEU A 8 13.62 -30.04 -2.62
C LEU A 8 14.81 -29.51 -1.79
N VAL A 9 15.65 -28.67 -2.38
CA VAL A 9 16.73 -27.98 -1.66
C VAL A 9 16.10 -26.86 -0.84
N MET A 10 15.92 -27.06 0.46
CA MET A 10 15.60 -25.98 1.39
C MET A 10 16.87 -25.13 1.59
N ILE A 11 16.89 -23.96 0.98
CA ILE A 11 17.85 -22.93 1.29
C ILE A 11 17.41 -22.32 2.64
N VAL A 12 18.00 -22.77 3.72
CA VAL A 12 17.91 -22.13 5.02
C VAL A 12 18.75 -20.86 4.93
N GLY A 13 18.14 -19.77 4.54
CA GLY A 13 18.76 -18.45 4.63
C GLY A 13 18.99 -18.11 6.10
N ALA A 14 20.24 -17.94 6.53
CA ALA A 14 20.55 -17.35 7.82
C ALA A 14 19.87 -15.98 7.90
N ALA A 15 18.87 -15.82 8.78
CA ALA A 15 18.27 -14.53 9.03
C ALA A 15 19.36 -13.61 9.60
N PRO A 16 19.61 -12.44 8.99
CA PRO A 16 20.52 -11.48 9.59
C PRO A 16 19.97 -11.08 10.97
N LEU A 17 20.84 -11.05 11.96
CA LEU A 17 20.51 -10.50 13.27
C LEU A 17 19.93 -9.10 13.10
N ALA A 18 18.84 -8.80 13.80
CA ALA A 18 18.21 -7.48 13.80
C ALA A 18 19.27 -6.43 14.19
N ALA A 19 19.79 -5.73 13.20
CA ALA A 19 20.76 -4.69 13.44
C ALA A 19 20.00 -3.38 13.68
N GLN A 20 20.25 -2.74 14.81
CA GLN A 20 19.85 -1.34 15.02
C GLN A 20 20.34 -0.50 13.84
N GLU A 21 19.56 0.50 13.45
CA GLU A 21 20.02 1.42 12.42
C GLU A 21 21.33 2.08 12.86
N PRO A 22 22.43 1.94 12.10
CA PRO A 22 23.73 2.42 12.55
C PRO A 22 23.74 3.91 12.92
N GLN A 23 22.89 4.70 12.28
CA GLN A 23 22.74 6.12 12.56
C GLN A 23 22.07 6.41 13.90
N CYS A 24 21.36 5.43 14.50
CA CYS A 24 20.75 5.54 15.82
C CYS A 24 21.68 5.13 16.97
N ASN A 25 22.87 4.60 16.70
CA ASN A 25 23.77 4.11 17.74
C ASN A 25 24.61 5.21 18.44
N SER A 26 24.64 6.43 17.90
CA SER A 26 25.46 7.52 18.39
C SER A 26 24.83 8.40 19.47
N PRO A 27 23.49 8.62 19.51
CA PRO A 27 22.87 9.40 20.59
C PRO A 27 22.89 8.62 21.91
N PRO A 28 23.01 9.31 23.07
CA PRO A 28 22.83 8.68 24.37
C PRO A 28 21.39 8.19 24.55
N SER A 29 21.20 7.11 25.35
CA SER A 29 19.85 6.70 25.80
C SER A 29 19.23 7.82 26.67
N PRO A 30 17.92 8.15 26.51
CA PRO A 30 16.86 7.46 25.74
C PRO A 30 16.75 7.87 24.26
N PHE A 31 17.52 8.84 23.78
CA PHE A 31 17.38 9.40 22.44
C PHE A 31 17.68 8.39 21.33
N ALA A 32 18.59 7.43 21.60
CA ALA A 32 18.77 6.28 20.70
C ALA A 32 17.50 5.42 20.60
N ALA A 33 16.72 5.30 21.65
CA ALA A 33 15.43 4.62 21.64
C ALA A 33 14.42 5.35 20.78
N ALA A 34 14.29 6.67 20.92
CA ALA A 34 13.41 7.49 20.07
C ALA A 34 13.77 7.38 18.58
N CYS A 35 15.08 7.40 18.25
CA CYS A 35 15.55 7.19 16.88
C CYS A 35 15.14 5.81 16.34
N ASN A 36 15.37 4.74 17.09
CA ASN A 36 15.02 3.39 16.67
C ASN A 36 13.48 3.23 16.53
N THR A 37 12.72 3.80 17.46
CA THR A 37 11.27 3.82 17.37
C THR A 37 10.79 4.53 16.11
N ALA A 38 11.36 5.67 15.77
CA ALA A 38 11.03 6.41 14.56
C ALA A 38 11.36 5.64 13.28
N VAL A 39 12.52 4.97 13.23
CA VAL A 39 12.91 4.09 12.11
C VAL A 39 11.92 2.94 11.95
N ASP A 40 11.57 2.28 13.07
CA ASP A 40 10.63 1.16 13.05
C ASP A 40 9.20 1.63 12.75
N ALA A 41 8.80 2.83 13.18
CA ALA A 41 7.53 3.45 12.82
C ALA A 41 7.44 3.69 11.30
N VAL A 42 8.50 4.20 10.67
CA VAL A 42 8.56 4.32 9.20
C VAL A 42 8.42 2.95 8.55
N ARG A 43 9.18 1.93 9.01
CA ARG A 43 9.13 0.57 8.46
C ARG A 43 7.75 -0.08 8.59
N ALA A 44 7.01 0.25 9.65
CA ALA A 44 5.63 -0.22 9.85
C ALA A 44 4.63 0.55 8.97
N PHE A 45 4.78 1.86 8.88
CA PHE A 45 3.83 2.77 8.25
C PHE A 45 3.79 2.66 6.72
N TYR A 46 4.96 2.68 6.04
CA TYR A 46 4.96 2.84 4.59
C TYR A 46 4.30 1.68 3.81
N PRO A 47 4.35 0.39 4.25
CA PRO A 47 3.62 -0.66 3.55
C PRO A 47 2.11 -0.54 3.74
N LEU A 48 1.65 -0.04 4.90
CA LEU A 48 0.23 0.20 5.16
C LEU A 48 -0.29 1.34 4.26
N ALA A 49 0.45 2.44 4.19
CA ALA A 49 0.12 3.56 3.31
C ALA A 49 0.08 3.14 1.83
N GLY A 50 1.01 2.28 1.39
CA GLY A 50 0.98 1.73 0.05
C GLY A 50 -0.22 0.79 -0.20
N MET A 51 -0.52 -0.10 0.73
CA MET A 51 -1.62 -1.07 0.59
C MET A 51 -2.98 -0.39 0.44
N ILE A 52 -3.24 0.69 1.20
CA ILE A 52 -4.51 1.41 1.14
C ILE A 52 -4.74 2.05 -0.23
N VAL A 53 -3.66 2.40 -0.93
CA VAL A 53 -3.69 2.98 -2.27
C VAL A 53 -3.81 1.93 -3.35
N ASP A 54 -3.06 0.83 -3.19
CA ASP A 54 -2.98 -0.20 -4.22
C ASP A 54 -4.25 -1.04 -4.31
N GLY A 55 -4.82 -1.45 -3.19
CA GLY A 55 -5.93 -2.40 -3.15
C GLY A 55 -5.58 -3.72 -3.84
N GLY A 56 -6.60 -4.46 -4.23
CA GLY A 56 -6.46 -5.73 -4.96
C GLY A 56 -6.49 -5.54 -6.48
N ASN A 57 -7.69 -5.52 -7.06
CA ASN A 57 -7.88 -5.45 -8.50
C ASN A 57 -7.89 -3.99 -9.01
N PRO A 58 -6.98 -3.59 -9.91
CA PRO A 58 -6.97 -2.22 -10.44
C PRO A 58 -8.16 -1.90 -11.36
N VAL A 59 -8.91 -2.91 -11.81
CA VAL A 59 -10.18 -2.72 -12.51
C VAL A 59 -11.24 -3.52 -11.77
N LEU A 60 -11.67 -2.96 -10.66
CA LEU A 60 -12.55 -3.61 -9.70
C LEU A 60 -13.83 -4.14 -10.35
N GLY A 61 -14.26 -5.37 -9.97
CA GLY A 61 -15.45 -6.02 -10.46
C GLY A 61 -15.32 -6.61 -11.88
N THR A 62 -14.10 -6.91 -12.35
CA THR A 62 -13.88 -7.70 -13.58
C THR A 62 -12.50 -8.34 -13.60
N ALA A 63 -12.40 -9.53 -14.21
CA ALA A 63 -11.13 -10.19 -14.49
C ALA A 63 -10.66 -10.03 -15.94
N GLY A 64 -11.56 -9.76 -16.86
CA GLY A 64 -11.27 -9.64 -18.29
C GLY A 64 -10.77 -8.27 -18.71
N SER A 65 -10.16 -8.18 -19.90
CA SER A 65 -9.85 -6.91 -20.56
C SER A 65 -11.12 -6.18 -21.04
N LEU A 66 -11.01 -4.91 -21.35
CA LEU A 66 -12.15 -4.08 -21.82
C LEU A 66 -12.54 -4.37 -23.28
N GLY A 67 -11.62 -4.86 -24.11
CA GLY A 67 -11.95 -5.27 -25.48
C GLY A 67 -11.48 -4.32 -26.59
N GLY A 68 -10.56 -3.41 -26.30
CA GLY A 68 -9.91 -2.51 -27.27
C GLY A 68 -10.51 -1.11 -27.32
N LEU A 69 -10.10 -0.34 -28.32
CA LEU A 69 -10.49 1.08 -28.48
C LEU A 69 -12.01 1.28 -28.46
N GLY A 70 -12.44 2.36 -27.81
CA GLY A 70 -13.84 2.69 -27.58
C GLY A 70 -14.42 2.16 -26.28
N HIS A 71 -13.74 1.25 -25.61
CA HIS A 71 -14.18 0.74 -24.32
C HIS A 71 -13.39 1.39 -23.18
N PHE A 72 -14.10 1.81 -22.15
CA PHE A 72 -13.49 2.39 -20.95
C PHE A 72 -14.22 1.96 -19.67
N ALA A 73 -13.55 2.12 -18.56
CA ALA A 73 -14.11 1.97 -17.23
C ALA A 73 -13.62 3.10 -16.35
N LEU A 74 -14.50 3.71 -15.59
CA LEU A 74 -14.21 4.69 -14.55
C LEU A 74 -14.81 4.19 -13.25
N THR A 75 -14.00 4.08 -12.21
CA THR A 75 -14.40 3.57 -10.89
C THR A 75 -14.07 4.60 -9.83
N GLY A 76 -15.08 5.06 -9.10
CA GLY A 76 -14.89 5.72 -7.81
C GLY A 76 -15.01 4.70 -6.70
N ARG A 77 -13.99 4.54 -5.87
CA ARG A 77 -14.01 3.61 -4.74
C ARG A 77 -13.40 4.19 -3.47
N VAL A 78 -13.76 3.62 -2.34
CA VAL A 78 -13.09 3.85 -1.07
C VAL A 78 -12.43 2.55 -0.66
N ASN A 79 -11.11 2.57 -0.58
CA ASN A 79 -10.33 1.50 0.04
C ASN A 79 -10.32 1.69 1.55
N ALA A 80 -10.17 0.61 2.29
CA ALA A 80 -10.07 0.64 3.75
C ALA A 80 -9.10 -0.41 4.25
N ILE A 81 -8.29 -0.05 5.22
CA ILE A 81 -7.42 -0.98 5.96
C ILE A 81 -7.57 -0.74 7.46
N LYS A 82 -7.33 -1.78 8.25
CA LYS A 82 -7.08 -1.60 9.67
C LYS A 82 -5.61 -1.24 9.86
N ALA A 83 -5.34 -0.06 10.41
CA ALA A 83 -4.00 0.41 10.71
C ALA A 83 -3.87 0.75 12.19
N ALA A 84 -2.68 0.57 12.73
CA ALA A 84 -2.29 1.07 14.03
C ALA A 84 -0.98 1.85 13.85
N LEU A 85 -0.91 3.02 14.46
CA LEU A 85 0.23 3.93 14.36
C LEU A 85 0.81 4.17 15.75
N PRO A 86 2.13 4.09 15.93
CA PRO A 86 2.77 4.36 17.20
C PRO A 86 2.66 5.84 17.57
N ASP A 87 2.53 6.11 18.85
CA ASP A 87 2.47 7.48 19.38
C ASP A 87 3.86 8.15 19.29
N PRO A 88 4.01 9.21 18.49
CA PRO A 88 5.28 9.90 18.35
C PRO A 88 5.68 10.70 19.59
N SER A 89 4.74 10.99 20.51
CA SER A 89 5.01 11.70 21.77
C SER A 89 5.53 10.78 22.88
N ALA A 90 5.53 9.48 22.66
CA ALA A 90 5.90 8.45 23.65
C ALA A 90 6.91 7.44 23.11
N ALA A 91 7.77 7.86 22.18
CA ALA A 91 8.72 7.01 21.47
C ALA A 91 9.77 6.34 22.36
N THR A 92 10.05 6.91 23.52
CA THR A 92 11.01 6.38 24.51
C THR A 92 10.40 5.33 25.44
N GLN A 93 9.08 5.13 25.42
CA GLN A 93 8.40 4.11 26.22
C GLN A 93 8.60 2.70 25.63
N SER A 94 8.51 1.68 26.46
CA SER A 94 8.58 0.27 26.03
C SER A 94 7.57 -0.58 26.81
N PRO A 95 6.51 -1.08 26.15
CA PRO A 95 6.17 -0.90 24.73
C PRO A 95 5.72 0.52 24.40
N VAL A 96 5.99 0.94 23.15
CA VAL A 96 5.51 2.24 22.63
C VAL A 96 3.99 2.19 22.47
N PRO A 97 3.25 3.12 23.06
CA PRO A 97 1.80 3.15 22.93
C PRO A 97 1.34 3.47 21.50
N THR A 98 0.07 3.24 21.24
CA THR A 98 -0.57 3.50 19.94
C THR A 98 -1.36 4.80 20.02
N SER A 99 -1.06 5.77 19.14
CA SER A 99 -1.86 7.01 19.02
C SER A 99 -3.15 6.76 18.25
N PHE A 100 -3.10 5.89 17.24
CA PHE A 100 -4.25 5.55 16.41
C PHE A 100 -4.34 4.03 16.23
N ASN A 101 -5.55 3.47 16.43
CA ASN A 101 -5.86 2.08 16.11
C ASN A 101 -7.28 2.01 15.54
N GLY A 102 -7.40 1.94 14.23
CA GLY A 102 -8.69 2.04 13.58
C GLY A 102 -8.67 1.68 12.09
N VAL A 103 -9.79 1.93 11.43
CA VAL A 103 -9.93 1.76 9.99
C VAL A 103 -9.63 3.09 9.31
N VAL A 104 -8.66 3.06 8.39
CA VAL A 104 -8.29 4.22 7.57
C VAL A 104 -8.94 4.08 6.19
N PRO A 105 -9.84 4.98 5.80
CA PRO A 105 -10.40 5.02 4.45
C PRO A 105 -9.51 5.82 3.51
N ALA A 106 -9.47 5.43 2.23
CA ALA A 106 -8.81 6.19 1.16
C ALA A 106 -9.69 6.21 -0.10
N PRO A 107 -10.25 7.37 -0.45
CA PRO A 107 -10.95 7.57 -1.71
C PRO A 107 -9.97 7.50 -2.89
N VAL A 108 -10.31 6.66 -3.88
CA VAL A 108 -9.52 6.47 -5.10
C VAL A 108 -10.45 6.53 -6.30
N VAL A 109 -10.03 7.24 -7.34
CA VAL A 109 -10.64 7.21 -8.66
C VAL A 109 -9.72 6.44 -9.59
N GLU A 110 -10.22 5.43 -10.26
CA GLU A 110 -9.47 4.60 -11.20
C GLU A 110 -10.12 4.61 -12.57
N GLY A 111 -9.30 4.77 -13.59
CA GLY A 111 -9.68 4.72 -14.99
C GLY A 111 -8.96 3.59 -15.73
N ALA A 112 -9.66 2.98 -16.67
CA ALA A 112 -9.08 2.04 -17.62
C ALA A 112 -9.63 2.32 -19.00
N VAL A 113 -8.75 2.26 -20.02
CA VAL A 113 -9.13 2.44 -21.43
C VAL A 113 -8.57 1.26 -22.23
N GLY A 114 -9.43 0.59 -22.97
CA GLY A 114 -9.01 -0.48 -23.90
C GLY A 114 -8.18 0.09 -25.04
N LEU A 115 -6.97 -0.40 -25.21
CA LEU A 115 -6.06 0.01 -26.28
C LEU A 115 -6.06 -1.00 -27.43
N LEU A 116 -5.89 -2.29 -27.11
CA LEU A 116 -5.85 -3.38 -28.08
C LEU A 116 -6.93 -4.41 -27.75
N LYS A 117 -7.69 -4.81 -28.76
CA LYS A 117 -8.72 -5.86 -28.64
C LYS A 117 -8.14 -7.24 -28.40
N GLY A 118 -6.89 -7.45 -28.81
CA GLY A 118 -6.23 -8.74 -28.78
C GLY A 118 -6.64 -9.68 -29.92
N LEU A 119 -6.08 -10.88 -29.91
CA LEU A 119 -6.40 -11.96 -30.83
C LEU A 119 -7.62 -12.73 -30.35
N GLY A 120 -8.15 -13.64 -31.16
CA GLY A 120 -9.37 -14.41 -30.89
C GLY A 120 -9.50 -14.86 -29.43
N GLY A 121 -10.62 -14.51 -28.78
CA GLY A 121 -10.85 -14.75 -27.35
C GLY A 121 -10.15 -13.76 -26.40
N GLY A 122 -9.64 -12.61 -26.88
CA GLY A 122 -9.04 -11.56 -26.05
C GLY A 122 -7.62 -11.83 -25.58
N LEU A 123 -6.93 -12.80 -26.18
CA LEU A 123 -5.52 -13.03 -25.92
C LEU A 123 -4.70 -11.81 -26.33
N LEU A 124 -3.81 -11.33 -25.45
CA LEU A 124 -2.99 -10.13 -25.64
C LEU A 124 -3.82 -8.83 -25.85
N ALA A 125 -5.06 -8.81 -25.37
CA ALA A 125 -5.79 -7.55 -25.26
C ALA A 125 -5.08 -6.65 -24.24
N VAL A 126 -4.99 -5.34 -24.51
CA VAL A 126 -4.26 -4.40 -23.64
C VAL A 126 -5.19 -3.27 -23.25
N ASP A 127 -5.23 -2.98 -21.95
CA ASP A 127 -5.85 -1.79 -21.39
C ASP A 127 -4.78 -0.93 -20.73
N VAL A 128 -4.89 0.40 -20.89
CA VAL A 128 -4.12 1.39 -20.12
C VAL A 128 -4.88 1.76 -18.87
N LEU A 129 -4.18 1.87 -17.75
CA LEU A 129 -4.74 2.13 -16.43
C LEU A 129 -4.23 3.47 -15.89
N GLY A 130 -5.10 4.17 -15.18
CA GLY A 130 -4.77 5.38 -14.43
C GLY A 130 -5.48 5.41 -13.10
N SER A 131 -4.90 6.06 -12.10
CA SER A 131 -5.52 6.26 -10.80
C SER A 131 -5.18 7.62 -10.20
N ALA A 132 -6.10 8.15 -9.41
CA ALA A 132 -5.94 9.32 -8.58
C ALA A 132 -6.41 9.00 -7.17
N LEU A 133 -5.53 9.14 -6.19
CA LEU A 133 -5.83 9.03 -4.77
C LEU A 133 -6.07 10.41 -4.21
N ILE A 134 -7.12 10.56 -3.44
CA ILE A 134 -7.48 11.80 -2.75
C ILE A 134 -7.25 11.58 -1.25
N LEU A 135 -6.19 12.16 -0.70
CA LEU A 135 -5.92 12.09 0.75
C LEU A 135 -6.45 13.34 1.43
N PRO A 136 -7.41 13.22 2.36
CA PRO A 136 -7.82 14.34 3.17
C PRO A 136 -6.64 14.79 4.05
N THR A 137 -6.44 16.09 4.17
CA THR A 137 -5.42 16.69 5.04
C THR A 137 -5.91 16.72 6.50
N GLY A 138 -5.00 16.57 7.48
CA GLY A 138 -5.31 16.79 8.89
C GLY A 138 -5.88 15.58 9.64
N VAL A 139 -5.42 14.38 9.34
CA VAL A 139 -5.71 13.18 10.14
C VAL A 139 -4.59 12.99 11.16
N ASP A 140 -4.93 13.00 12.43
CA ASP A 140 -4.12 12.73 13.64
C ASP A 140 -2.60 12.52 13.38
N HIS A 141 -1.74 13.41 13.88
CA HIS A 141 -0.29 13.41 13.63
C HIS A 141 0.17 13.25 12.16
N LEU A 142 -0.74 12.95 11.22
CA LEU A 142 -0.45 12.78 9.80
C LEU A 142 -0.72 14.08 9.04
N ILE A 143 0.32 14.67 8.49
CA ILE A 143 0.25 15.94 7.76
C ILE A 143 0.71 15.70 6.32
N VAL A 144 -0.06 16.21 5.37
CA VAL A 144 0.37 16.28 3.97
C VAL A 144 1.11 17.60 3.76
N GLU A 145 2.34 17.54 3.26
CA GLU A 145 3.15 18.74 3.09
C GLU A 145 2.58 19.66 1.98
N SER A 146 2.62 20.96 2.23
CA SER A 146 2.04 22.01 1.37
C SER A 146 2.64 22.09 -0.04
N ASN A 147 3.81 21.53 -0.25
CA ASN A 147 4.51 21.52 -1.55
C ASN A 147 4.09 20.37 -2.49
N THR A 148 3.09 19.56 -2.10
CA THR A 148 2.57 18.48 -2.94
C THR A 148 1.44 18.96 -3.85
N ALA A 149 1.15 18.20 -4.91
CA ALA A 149 0.02 18.50 -5.78
C ALA A 149 -1.29 18.45 -4.97
N HIS A 150 -2.04 19.54 -4.97
CA HIS A 150 -3.32 19.66 -4.28
C HIS A 150 -4.47 19.74 -5.29
N PHE A 151 -5.58 19.12 -4.93
CA PHE A 151 -6.86 19.33 -5.58
C PHE A 151 -7.85 19.80 -4.51
N PHE A 152 -8.19 21.07 -4.50
CA PHE A 152 -8.81 21.74 -3.36
C PHE A 152 -7.96 21.57 -2.10
N ASP A 153 -8.57 21.20 -0.96
CA ASP A 153 -7.90 20.97 0.32
C ASP A 153 -7.40 19.52 0.50
N ALA A 154 -7.27 18.76 -0.60
CA ALA A 154 -6.82 17.38 -0.55
C ALA A 154 -5.54 17.17 -1.35
N ALA A 155 -4.64 16.36 -0.84
CA ALA A 155 -3.42 15.97 -1.55
C ALA A 155 -3.71 14.86 -2.57
N LEU A 156 -3.08 14.98 -3.74
CA LEU A 156 -3.29 14.08 -4.86
C LEU A 156 -2.13 13.11 -5.04
N GLY A 157 -2.41 11.82 -4.88
CA GLY A 157 -1.54 10.74 -5.36
C GLY A 157 -1.96 10.31 -6.77
N VAL A 158 -1.00 9.93 -7.60
CA VAL A 158 -1.28 9.53 -8.99
C VAL A 158 -0.69 8.16 -9.31
N GLY A 159 -1.33 7.46 -10.23
CA GLY A 159 -0.84 6.18 -10.71
C GLY A 159 -1.14 5.94 -12.18
N TYR A 160 -0.31 5.11 -12.79
CA TYR A 160 -0.46 4.66 -14.17
C TYR A 160 -0.02 3.21 -14.31
N GLY A 161 -0.51 2.54 -15.33
CA GLY A 161 -0.18 1.14 -15.54
C GLY A 161 -0.82 0.57 -16.78
N PHE A 162 -0.78 -0.75 -16.88
CA PHE A 162 -1.43 -1.49 -17.95
C PHE A 162 -1.95 -2.84 -17.46
N ARG A 163 -2.92 -3.35 -18.17
CA ARG A 163 -3.45 -4.70 -18.00
C ARG A 163 -3.41 -5.44 -19.33
N VAL A 164 -2.99 -6.71 -19.29
CA VAL A 164 -2.97 -7.61 -20.45
C VAL A 164 -3.97 -8.73 -20.20
N GLY A 165 -4.92 -8.90 -21.11
CA GLY A 165 -5.83 -10.03 -21.13
C GLY A 165 -5.10 -11.28 -21.61
N VAL A 166 -5.20 -12.35 -20.83
CA VAL A 166 -4.69 -13.68 -21.19
C VAL A 166 -5.80 -14.51 -21.82
N LEU A 167 -7.00 -14.41 -21.23
CA LEU A 167 -8.22 -15.04 -21.73
C LEU A 167 -9.40 -14.10 -21.47
N ASN A 168 -10.25 -13.89 -22.46
CA ASN A 168 -11.57 -13.31 -22.27
C ASN A 168 -12.58 -14.45 -22.27
N GLY A 169 -12.72 -15.09 -21.11
CA GLY A 169 -13.56 -16.25 -20.97
C GLY A 169 -15.06 -15.94 -21.05
N GLY A 170 -15.83 -16.98 -21.30
CA GLY A 170 -17.27 -17.06 -21.08
C GLY A 170 -17.56 -18.37 -20.34
N PHE A 171 -18.57 -18.38 -19.45
CA PHE A 171 -18.87 -19.58 -18.65
C PHE A 171 -18.88 -20.86 -19.53
N PRO A 172 -18.19 -21.92 -19.12
CA PRO A 172 -17.46 -22.12 -17.85
C PRO A 172 -16.00 -21.65 -17.81
N VAL A 173 -15.44 -21.13 -18.90
CA VAL A 173 -14.04 -20.71 -18.96
C VAL A 173 -13.88 -19.33 -18.28
N PRO A 174 -12.95 -19.17 -17.31
CA PRO A 174 -12.74 -17.87 -16.67
C PRO A 174 -12.07 -16.87 -17.62
N ALA A 175 -12.36 -15.60 -17.45
CA ALA A 175 -11.50 -14.55 -17.93
C ALA A 175 -10.24 -14.48 -17.06
N VAL A 176 -9.08 -14.23 -17.66
CA VAL A 176 -7.81 -14.11 -16.96
C VAL A 176 -7.05 -12.89 -17.46
N SER A 177 -6.52 -12.10 -16.56
CA SER A 177 -5.65 -10.98 -16.89
C SER A 177 -4.49 -10.85 -15.92
N VAL A 178 -3.43 -10.20 -16.39
CA VAL A 178 -2.32 -9.74 -15.57
C VAL A 178 -2.18 -8.24 -15.71
N SER A 179 -1.77 -7.56 -14.63
CA SER A 179 -1.61 -6.10 -14.64
C SER A 179 -0.40 -5.66 -13.84
N TRP A 180 0.11 -4.50 -14.20
CA TRP A 180 1.09 -3.74 -13.45
C TRP A 180 0.61 -2.31 -13.31
N MET A 181 0.81 -1.74 -12.12
CA MET A 181 0.60 -0.31 -11.87
C MET A 181 1.72 0.25 -11.02
N HIS A 182 2.14 1.46 -11.38
CA HIS A 182 3.00 2.31 -10.57
C HIS A 182 2.15 3.41 -9.97
N ARG A 183 2.28 3.64 -8.64
CA ARG A 183 1.58 4.72 -7.93
C ARG A 183 2.54 5.50 -7.07
N THR A 184 2.32 6.80 -6.98
CA THR A 184 3.04 7.70 -6.09
C THR A 184 2.05 8.35 -5.13
N LEU A 185 2.43 8.44 -3.87
CA LEU A 185 1.67 9.18 -2.87
C LEU A 185 2.23 10.60 -2.72
N PRO A 186 1.41 11.55 -2.29
CA PRO A 186 1.91 12.85 -1.87
C PRO A 186 2.87 12.67 -0.69
N ARG A 187 3.77 13.64 -0.52
CA ARG A 187 4.71 13.64 0.59
C ARG A 187 3.99 13.72 1.92
N LEU A 188 4.23 12.73 2.76
CA LEU A 188 3.59 12.57 4.07
C LEU A 188 4.57 12.89 5.18
N ARG A 189 4.08 13.59 6.20
CA ARG A 189 4.78 13.81 7.47
C ARG A 189 3.96 13.22 8.62
N TYR A 190 4.62 12.53 9.53
CA TYR A 190 4.04 11.97 10.74
C TYR A 190 4.81 12.47 11.96
N GLY A 191 4.09 12.97 12.94
CA GLY A 191 4.64 13.64 14.09
C GLY A 191 4.99 15.11 13.85
N THR A 192 5.23 15.84 14.92
CA THR A 192 5.64 17.24 14.90
C THR A 192 6.56 17.51 16.08
N LEU A 193 7.86 17.63 15.83
CA LEU A 193 8.81 18.04 16.86
C LEU A 193 8.49 19.44 17.35
N GLY A 194 8.41 19.61 18.67
CA GLY A 194 8.30 20.92 19.28
C GLY A 194 9.60 21.75 19.14
N PRO A 195 9.62 23.01 19.62
CA PRO A 195 10.84 23.82 19.67
C PRO A 195 11.84 23.35 20.72
N LEU A 196 11.40 22.61 21.74
CA LEU A 196 12.19 22.08 22.85
C LEU A 196 11.80 20.65 23.17
N ILE A 197 12.72 19.89 23.76
CA ILE A 197 12.41 18.56 24.33
C ILE A 197 11.21 18.66 25.28
N GLY A 198 10.20 17.80 25.06
CA GLY A 198 8.97 17.74 25.85
C GLY A 198 7.90 18.77 25.48
N SER A 199 8.11 19.61 24.45
CA SER A 199 7.11 20.57 23.98
C SER A 199 6.26 20.09 22.79
N GLY A 200 6.48 18.86 22.33
CA GLY A 200 5.80 18.23 21.21
C GLY A 200 6.16 16.76 21.13
N ASP A 201 6.05 16.18 19.94
CA ASP A 201 6.42 14.79 19.69
C ASP A 201 7.92 14.57 19.90
N GLU A 202 8.34 13.35 20.23
CA GLU A 202 9.74 12.97 20.42
C GLU A 202 10.45 12.69 19.11
N PHE A 203 9.69 12.40 18.05
CA PHE A 203 10.18 12.28 16.66
C PHE A 203 9.16 12.78 15.65
N GLU A 204 9.66 13.10 14.48
CA GLU A 204 8.86 13.26 13.27
C GLU A 204 9.56 12.57 12.10
N PHE A 205 8.80 12.09 11.13
CA PHE A 205 9.37 11.66 9.86
C PHE A 205 8.59 12.19 8.67
N THR A 206 9.30 12.41 7.58
CA THR A 206 8.73 12.79 6.29
C THR A 206 9.17 11.79 5.24
N MET A 207 8.26 11.35 4.37
CA MET A 207 8.56 10.36 3.34
C MET A 207 7.88 10.65 2.01
N ASP A 208 8.57 10.27 0.93
CA ASP A 208 8.01 10.12 -0.41
C ASP A 208 7.77 8.63 -0.67
N LEU A 209 6.52 8.23 -0.90
CA LEU A 209 6.16 6.83 -1.08
C LEU A 209 5.76 6.54 -2.52
N SER A 210 6.28 5.46 -3.08
CA SER A 210 5.84 4.87 -4.33
C SER A 210 5.60 3.36 -4.19
N SER A 211 4.71 2.84 -5.02
CA SER A 211 4.43 1.41 -5.12
C SER A 211 4.46 0.94 -6.56
N ASP A 212 4.96 -0.28 -6.76
CA ASP A 212 4.79 -1.06 -7.98
C ASP A 212 3.94 -2.29 -7.62
N SER A 213 2.74 -2.39 -8.19
CA SER A 213 1.81 -3.48 -7.93
C SER A 213 1.66 -4.37 -9.15
N TYR A 214 1.76 -5.68 -8.94
CA TYR A 214 1.59 -6.74 -9.94
C TYR A 214 0.42 -7.61 -9.54
N ARG A 215 -0.53 -7.86 -10.43
CA ARG A 215 -1.73 -8.66 -10.17
C ARG A 215 -1.94 -9.70 -11.25
N ALA A 216 -2.43 -10.88 -10.85
CA ALA A 216 -3.05 -11.86 -11.71
C ALA A 216 -4.46 -12.11 -11.21
N VAL A 217 -5.45 -11.97 -12.08
CA VAL A 217 -6.87 -12.03 -11.73
C VAL A 217 -7.57 -13.01 -12.66
N ALA A 218 -8.39 -13.90 -12.08
CA ALA A 218 -9.25 -14.81 -12.81
C ALA A 218 -10.69 -14.68 -12.31
N GLY A 219 -11.68 -14.80 -13.20
CA GLY A 219 -13.07 -14.65 -12.80
C GLY A 219 -14.07 -14.92 -13.89
N TRP A 220 -15.35 -14.87 -13.52
CA TRP A 220 -16.48 -15.15 -14.38
C TRP A 220 -17.50 -14.03 -14.34
N LYS A 221 -18.12 -13.82 -15.48
CA LYS A 221 -19.34 -13.00 -15.57
C LYS A 221 -20.55 -13.93 -15.63
N LEU A 222 -21.41 -13.82 -14.62
CA LEU A 222 -22.62 -14.63 -14.45
C LEU A 222 -23.83 -13.70 -14.53
N ALA A 223 -24.36 -13.51 -15.74
CA ALA A 223 -25.46 -12.55 -16.00
C ALA A 223 -25.15 -11.15 -15.48
N ALA A 224 -25.79 -10.71 -14.40
CA ALA A 224 -25.59 -9.39 -13.78
C ALA A 224 -24.46 -9.36 -12.76
N VAL A 225 -23.88 -10.52 -12.38
CA VAL A 225 -22.88 -10.63 -11.31
C VAL A 225 -21.52 -10.99 -11.94
N ASP A 226 -20.50 -10.27 -11.58
CA ASP A 226 -19.11 -10.62 -11.82
C ASP A 226 -18.46 -11.09 -10.53
N LEU A 227 -17.71 -12.18 -10.60
CA LEU A 227 -16.93 -12.71 -9.48
C LEU A 227 -15.51 -12.96 -9.96
N ALA A 228 -14.53 -12.50 -9.19
CA ALA A 228 -13.13 -12.71 -9.50
C ALA A 228 -12.30 -12.92 -8.24
N ALA A 229 -11.22 -13.66 -8.40
CA ALA A 229 -10.19 -13.83 -7.39
C ALA A 229 -8.83 -13.49 -8.00
N GLY A 230 -7.92 -13.02 -7.18
CA GLY A 230 -6.59 -12.66 -7.65
C GLY A 230 -5.52 -12.84 -6.59
N ILE A 231 -4.31 -12.87 -7.11
CA ILE A 231 -3.07 -12.84 -6.32
C ILE A 231 -2.21 -11.69 -6.80
N GLY A 232 -1.32 -11.23 -5.95
CA GLY A 232 -0.43 -10.17 -6.37
C GLY A 232 0.80 -10.02 -5.49
N VAL A 233 1.65 -9.12 -5.94
CA VAL A 233 2.85 -8.70 -5.23
C VAL A 233 2.93 -7.19 -5.32
N ASP A 234 3.13 -6.54 -4.17
CA ASP A 234 3.40 -5.11 -4.07
C ASP A 234 4.84 -4.87 -3.65
N ARG A 235 5.49 -3.96 -4.34
CA ARG A 235 6.81 -3.47 -4.01
C ARG A 235 6.72 -2.02 -3.60
N TYR A 236 6.81 -1.78 -2.31
CA TYR A 236 6.82 -0.44 -1.74
C TYR A 236 8.23 0.11 -1.66
N LYS A 237 8.38 1.38 -1.97
CA LYS A 237 9.63 2.13 -1.82
C LYS A 237 9.33 3.45 -1.16
N SER A 238 10.08 3.81 -0.14
CA SER A 238 10.10 5.15 0.38
C SER A 238 11.47 5.76 0.10
N THR A 239 11.50 6.89 -0.56
CA THR A 239 12.72 7.62 -0.89
C THR A 239 12.77 8.90 -0.09
N ASN A 240 13.99 9.39 0.21
CA ASN A 240 14.18 10.61 0.98
C ASN A 240 13.40 10.63 2.31
N THR A 241 13.25 9.46 2.94
CA THR A 241 12.62 9.40 4.24
C THR A 241 13.53 10.04 5.27
N THR A 242 13.12 11.20 5.73
CA THR A 242 13.85 12.00 6.70
C THR A 242 13.21 11.84 8.06
N ILE A 243 13.97 11.35 9.03
CA ILE A 243 13.57 11.18 10.43
C ILE A 243 14.28 12.24 11.23
N ARG A 244 13.54 12.98 12.07
CA ARG A 244 14.07 14.01 12.96
C ARG A 244 13.71 13.66 14.41
N PHE A 245 14.64 13.84 15.33
CA PHE A 245 14.46 13.56 16.76
C PHE A 245 15.48 14.39 17.56
N TYR A 246 15.24 14.55 18.85
CA TYR A 246 16.23 15.22 19.72
C TYR A 246 17.40 14.30 20.03
N ASP A 247 18.63 14.81 20.00
CA ASP A 247 19.85 14.01 20.25
C ASP A 247 20.31 14.03 21.71
N GLY A 248 19.67 14.83 22.55
CA GLY A 248 19.96 14.93 23.99
C GLY A 248 21.21 15.71 24.36
N THR A 249 21.92 16.28 23.39
CA THR A 249 23.11 17.11 23.69
C THR A 249 22.71 18.50 24.16
N SER A 250 21.51 18.96 23.81
CA SER A 250 20.86 20.14 24.37
C SER A 250 19.35 20.03 24.24
N THR A 251 18.60 20.93 24.85
CA THR A 251 17.12 20.94 24.81
C THR A 251 16.55 21.29 23.43
N THR A 252 17.36 21.75 22.51
CA THR A 252 16.96 22.20 21.16
C THR A 252 17.64 21.45 20.01
N ASN A 253 18.66 20.65 20.30
CA ASN A 253 19.43 19.97 19.24
C ASN A 253 18.61 18.84 18.62
N VAL A 254 18.28 19.02 17.34
CA VAL A 254 17.58 18.04 16.51
C VAL A 254 18.58 17.35 15.59
N ARG A 255 18.55 16.03 15.61
CA ARG A 255 19.33 15.19 14.70
C ARG A 255 18.43 14.68 13.57
N THR A 256 19.05 14.49 12.41
CA THR A 256 18.37 13.98 11.21
C THR A 256 19.03 12.67 10.76
N VAL A 257 18.18 11.68 10.50
CA VAL A 257 18.56 10.39 9.91
C VAL A 257 17.78 10.24 8.60
N VAL A 258 18.46 9.76 7.56
CA VAL A 258 17.83 9.51 6.26
C VAL A 258 17.89 8.03 5.94
N ILE A 259 16.72 7.43 5.65
CA ILE A 259 16.60 6.04 5.24
C ILE A 259 15.78 5.93 3.94
N ASN A 260 16.02 4.85 3.19
CA ASN A 260 15.31 4.55 1.95
C ASN A 260 14.78 3.11 1.99
N PRO A 261 13.78 2.80 2.83
CA PRO A 261 13.31 1.44 2.99
C PRO A 261 12.58 0.95 1.74
N THR A 262 12.74 -0.34 1.46
CA THR A 262 11.98 -1.06 0.45
C THR A 262 11.36 -2.32 1.06
N ASN A 263 10.13 -2.64 0.66
CA ASN A 263 9.45 -3.83 1.11
C ASN A 263 8.67 -4.46 -0.05
N THR A 264 8.66 -5.78 -0.11
CA THR A 264 7.86 -6.52 -1.07
C THR A 264 6.93 -7.45 -0.30
N ARG A 265 5.63 -7.38 -0.59
CA ARG A 265 4.58 -8.17 0.07
C ARG A 265 3.70 -8.87 -0.95
N ALA A 266 3.38 -10.12 -0.68
CA ALA A 266 2.39 -10.88 -1.44
C ALA A 266 0.99 -10.61 -0.88
N LEU A 267 -0.03 -10.74 -1.73
CA LEU A 267 -1.42 -10.61 -1.32
C LEU A 267 -2.33 -11.54 -2.12
N VAL A 268 -3.50 -11.80 -1.52
CA VAL A 268 -4.61 -12.51 -2.15
C VAL A 268 -5.89 -11.73 -1.93
N PHE A 269 -6.81 -11.79 -2.88
CA PHE A 269 -8.08 -11.08 -2.78
C PHE A 269 -9.18 -11.74 -3.59
N VAL A 270 -10.41 -11.42 -3.22
CA VAL A 270 -11.61 -11.70 -4.00
C VAL A 270 -12.35 -10.39 -4.25
N ASN A 271 -12.94 -10.25 -5.42
CA ASN A 271 -13.74 -9.09 -5.76
C ASN A 271 -14.97 -9.47 -6.57
N GLY A 272 -15.95 -8.61 -6.54
CA GLY A 272 -17.19 -8.81 -7.27
C GLY A 272 -17.80 -7.52 -7.78
N GLY A 273 -18.77 -7.68 -8.67
CA GLY A 273 -19.55 -6.57 -9.21
C GLY A 273 -20.97 -6.98 -9.50
N LEU A 274 -21.93 -6.11 -9.18
CA LEU A 274 -23.34 -6.24 -9.52
C LEU A 274 -23.71 -5.17 -10.55
N SER A 275 -24.11 -5.59 -11.74
CA SER A 275 -24.52 -4.69 -12.83
C SER A 275 -25.91 -4.14 -12.55
N LEU A 276 -26.01 -2.79 -12.52
CA LEU A 276 -27.22 -1.99 -12.33
C LEU A 276 -27.34 -1.07 -13.54
N ALA A 277 -28.31 -1.26 -14.40
CA ALA A 277 -28.55 -0.40 -15.56
C ALA A 277 -27.28 0.23 -16.20
N ALA A 278 -26.94 1.48 -15.85
CA ALA A 278 -25.79 2.23 -16.38
C ALA A 278 -24.53 2.17 -15.50
N ALA A 279 -24.58 1.51 -14.34
CA ALA A 279 -23.48 1.46 -13.39
C ALA A 279 -23.29 0.03 -12.85
N LYS A 280 -22.17 -0.21 -12.18
CA LYS A 280 -21.89 -1.46 -11.48
C LYS A 280 -21.48 -1.13 -10.06
N LEU A 281 -22.16 -1.71 -9.07
CA LEU A 281 -21.67 -1.73 -7.69
C LEU A 281 -20.54 -2.75 -7.60
N VAL A 282 -19.41 -2.37 -7.05
CA VAL A 282 -18.21 -3.21 -6.99
C VAL A 282 -17.63 -3.24 -5.58
N GLY A 283 -17.00 -4.36 -5.22
CA GLY A 283 -16.36 -4.49 -3.92
C GLY A 283 -15.26 -5.54 -3.93
N GLU A 284 -14.35 -5.42 -2.99
CA GLU A 284 -13.27 -6.39 -2.77
C GLU A 284 -12.92 -6.55 -1.29
N ILE A 285 -12.37 -7.72 -0.97
CA ILE A 285 -11.70 -7.99 0.29
C ILE A 285 -10.44 -8.80 0.01
N GLY A 286 -9.40 -8.59 0.80
CA GLY A 286 -8.15 -9.31 0.63
C GLY A 286 -7.28 -9.31 1.88
N LEU A 287 -6.19 -10.04 1.78
CA LEU A 287 -5.18 -10.17 2.81
C LEU A 287 -3.81 -9.94 2.17
N GLN A 288 -3.02 -9.06 2.77
CA GLN A 288 -1.61 -8.88 2.45
C GLN A 288 -0.76 -9.61 3.49
N ALA A 289 0.21 -10.39 3.03
CA ALA A 289 1.10 -11.15 3.91
C ALA A 289 1.92 -10.21 4.79
N GLY A 290 2.09 -10.61 6.05
CA GLY A 290 3.01 -9.97 6.96
C GLY A 290 4.47 -10.19 6.57
N LYS A 291 5.35 -9.31 7.03
CA LYS A 291 6.79 -9.43 6.80
C LYS A 291 7.57 -8.83 7.96
N ASP A 292 8.48 -9.62 8.52
CA ASP A 292 9.44 -9.12 9.49
C ASP A 292 10.45 -8.19 8.81
N GLN A 293 10.51 -6.94 9.26
CA GLN A 293 11.47 -5.94 8.81
C GLN A 293 12.54 -5.67 9.86
N GLN A 294 12.75 -6.63 10.78
CA GLN A 294 13.75 -6.58 11.84
C GLN A 294 13.52 -5.39 12.80
N TYR A 295 12.29 -5.26 13.29
CA TYR A 295 11.94 -4.27 14.29
C TYR A 295 12.67 -4.54 15.61
N VAL A 296 13.25 -3.50 16.17
CA VAL A 296 13.87 -3.51 17.54
C VAL A 296 12.86 -3.00 18.56
N THR A 297 11.93 -2.13 18.14
CA THR A 297 10.91 -1.51 18.98
C THR A 297 9.76 -2.48 19.24
N LYS A 298 9.30 -2.52 20.49
CA LYS A 298 8.05 -3.18 20.87
C LYS A 298 6.92 -2.15 20.82
N PHE A 299 5.88 -2.45 20.04
CA PHE A 299 4.69 -1.62 19.96
C PHE A 299 3.57 -2.22 20.81
N GLN A 300 2.76 -1.37 21.42
CA GLN A 300 1.56 -1.76 22.16
C GLN A 300 0.41 -1.98 21.15
N ASP A 301 -0.44 -2.98 21.41
CA ASP A 301 -1.71 -3.24 20.71
C ASP A 301 -1.60 -3.53 19.20
N PHE A 302 -0.44 -3.60 18.61
CA PHE A 302 -0.28 -4.08 17.24
C PHE A 302 1.06 -4.76 16.98
N ASP A 303 1.04 -5.69 16.02
CA ASP A 303 2.24 -6.35 15.49
C ASP A 303 2.50 -5.86 14.05
N PRO A 304 3.54 -5.06 13.82
CA PRO A 304 3.86 -4.56 12.47
C PRO A 304 4.30 -5.67 11.49
N LYS A 305 4.56 -6.89 11.99
CA LYS A 305 4.90 -8.07 11.19
C LYS A 305 3.67 -8.87 10.75
N ALA A 306 2.51 -8.58 11.31
CA ALA A 306 1.28 -9.32 11.03
C ALA A 306 0.80 -9.16 9.59
N ALA A 307 -0.04 -10.08 9.15
CA ALA A 307 -0.80 -9.91 7.92
C ALA A 307 -1.90 -8.86 8.12
N HIS A 308 -2.18 -8.11 7.07
CA HIS A 308 -3.17 -7.03 7.09
C HIS A 308 -4.33 -7.34 6.16
N ALA A 309 -5.55 -7.21 6.68
CA ALA A 309 -6.76 -7.25 5.88
C ALA A 309 -7.00 -5.89 5.22
N PHE A 310 -7.47 -5.91 3.98
CA PHE A 310 -7.93 -4.73 3.28
C PHE A 310 -9.26 -5.00 2.58
N GLY A 311 -9.96 -3.95 2.24
CA GLY A 311 -11.20 -4.03 1.47
C GLY A 311 -11.48 -2.74 0.74
N GLY A 312 -12.47 -2.77 -0.13
CA GLY A 312 -12.92 -1.59 -0.86
C GLY A 312 -14.30 -1.78 -1.42
N ILE A 313 -15.03 -0.69 -1.53
CA ILE A 313 -16.35 -0.63 -2.18
C ILE A 313 -16.42 0.59 -3.09
N GLY A 314 -17.13 0.47 -4.20
CA GLY A 314 -17.22 1.56 -5.16
C GLY A 314 -18.31 1.38 -6.19
N ILE A 315 -18.38 2.39 -7.08
CA ILE A 315 -19.25 2.41 -8.23
C ILE A 315 -18.39 2.53 -9.47
N ARG A 316 -18.65 1.67 -10.44
CA ARG A 316 -17.97 1.65 -11.74
C ARG A 316 -18.94 1.97 -12.85
N PHE A 317 -18.52 2.86 -13.73
CA PHE A 317 -19.14 3.16 -15.01
C PHE A 317 -18.24 2.61 -16.12
N GLY A 318 -18.82 2.12 -17.21
CA GLY A 318 -18.02 1.64 -18.35
C GLY A 318 -18.90 1.26 -19.53
N PHE A 319 -18.32 1.42 -20.70
CA PHE A 319 -18.92 1.12 -21.99
C PHE A 319 -17.95 0.29 -22.82
#